data_64052de195eb40563cb4383e3bbaa58a
#
_entry.id   64052de195eb40563cb4383e3bbaa58a
#
_cell.length_a   1.000
_cell.length_b   1.000
_cell.length_c   1.000
_cell.angle_alpha   90.00
_cell.angle_beta   90.00
_cell.angle_gamma   90.00
#
_symmetry.space_group_name_H-M   'P 1'
#
loop_
_entity.id
_entity.type
_entity.pdbx_description
1 polymer ?
#
loop_
_entity_poly.entity_id
_entity_poly.type
_entity_poly.pdbx_seq_one_letter_code
_entity_poly.pdbx_strand_id
1 'polypeptide(L)' 'MGRLAGFSYREIVRIIKSFGFVFYRQAAGSHEIWFNPQTNRYTTIPNHTGDMPEGTLRAILKQAGIDPEEFLNRSY' A
#
# COMPACT_ATOMS: atom_id res chain seq x y z
N MET A 1 7.97 -15.94 7.87
CA MET A 1 6.63 -16.28 7.42
C MET A 1 6.10 -15.17 6.54
N GLY A 2 5.62 -15.49 5.39
CA GLY A 2 5.25 -14.48 4.42
C GLY A 2 3.78 -14.09 4.47
N ARG A 3 3.25 -13.67 5.62
CA ARG A 3 1.85 -13.28 5.69
C ARG A 3 1.54 -12.09 4.78
N LEU A 4 2.52 -11.23 4.55
CA LEU A 4 2.38 -10.09 3.64
C LEU A 4 2.87 -10.42 2.23
N ALA A 5 3.24 -11.67 1.96
CA ALA A 5 3.65 -12.09 0.63
C ALA A 5 2.42 -12.37 -0.23
N GLY A 6 2.60 -12.27 -1.54
CA GLY A 6 1.56 -12.68 -2.49
C GLY A 6 0.53 -11.61 -2.81
N PHE A 7 0.71 -10.38 -2.36
CA PHE A 7 -0.21 -9.30 -2.69
C PHE A 7 0.21 -8.60 -3.97
N SER A 8 -0.73 -8.42 -4.89
CA SER A 8 -0.50 -7.66 -6.11
C SER A 8 -0.71 -6.17 -5.84
N TYR A 9 -0.22 -5.34 -6.78
CA TYR A 9 -0.48 -3.90 -6.72
C TYR A 9 -1.98 -3.62 -6.58
N ARG A 10 -2.81 -4.29 -7.38
CA ARG A 10 -4.25 -4.04 -7.38
C ARG A 10 -4.88 -4.36 -6.03
N GLU A 11 -4.45 -5.46 -5.42
CA GLU A 11 -4.96 -5.85 -4.11
C GLU A 11 -4.55 -4.86 -3.03
N ILE A 12 -3.29 -4.42 -3.09
CA ILE A 12 -2.78 -3.47 -2.11
C ILE A 12 -3.54 -2.15 -2.22
N VAL A 13 -3.72 -1.65 -3.43
CA VAL A 13 -4.43 -0.40 -3.65
C VAL A 13 -5.87 -0.50 -3.16
N ARG A 14 -6.55 -1.61 -3.46
CA ARG A 14 -7.92 -1.82 -2.98
C ARG A 14 -7.99 -1.73 -1.47
N ILE A 15 -7.03 -2.35 -0.80
CA ILE A 15 -7.04 -2.39 0.67
C ILE A 15 -6.72 -1.02 1.26
N ILE A 16 -5.69 -0.34 0.75
CA ILE A 16 -5.34 0.96 1.34
C ILE A 16 -6.41 2.02 1.06
N LYS A 17 -7.16 1.88 -0.02
CA LYS A 17 -8.30 2.77 -0.24
C LYS A 17 -9.33 2.62 0.86
N SER A 18 -9.50 1.41 1.40
CA SER A 18 -10.44 1.18 2.49
C SER A 18 -10.00 1.89 3.78
N PHE A 19 -8.73 2.29 3.87
CA PHE A 19 -8.21 3.06 5.00
C PHE A 19 -8.31 4.56 4.78
N GLY A 20 -8.79 4.98 3.61
CA GLY A 20 -8.96 6.40 3.33
C GLY A 20 -7.92 7.00 2.41
N PHE A 21 -7.03 6.19 1.85
CA PHE A 21 -6.02 6.69 0.92
C PHE A 21 -6.61 6.93 -0.47
N VAL A 22 -6.16 8.00 -1.09
CA VAL A 22 -6.53 8.35 -2.46
C VAL A 22 -5.25 8.56 -3.27
N PHE A 23 -5.35 8.37 -4.58
CA PHE A 23 -4.23 8.63 -5.46
C PHE A 23 -3.89 10.12 -5.41
N TYR A 24 -2.61 10.42 -5.19
CA TYR A 24 -2.17 11.81 -5.10
C TYR A 24 -1.50 12.27 -6.38
N ARG A 25 -0.43 11.58 -6.78
CA ARG A 25 0.24 11.91 -8.05
C ARG A 25 1.19 10.80 -8.45
N GLN A 26 1.56 10.80 -9.72
CA GLN A 26 2.59 9.93 -10.27
C GLN A 26 3.95 10.49 -9.90
N ALA A 27 4.86 9.62 -9.48
CA ALA A 27 6.25 9.98 -9.22
C ALA A 27 7.14 9.34 -10.28
N ALA A 28 8.45 9.42 -10.10
CA ALA A 28 9.40 8.90 -11.07
C ALA A 28 9.20 7.41 -11.29
N GLY A 29 9.37 6.96 -12.54
CA GLY A 29 9.22 5.56 -12.88
C GLY A 29 7.80 5.10 -12.67
N SER A 30 7.64 3.92 -12.10
CA SER A 30 6.32 3.33 -11.83
C SER A 30 5.79 3.68 -10.44
N HIS A 31 6.44 4.59 -9.73
CA HIS A 31 6.04 4.92 -8.37
C HIS A 31 4.84 5.86 -8.36
N GLU A 32 3.91 5.58 -7.45
CA GLU A 32 2.71 6.39 -7.25
C GLU A 32 2.67 6.84 -5.81
N ILE A 33 2.29 8.09 -5.60
CA ILE A 33 2.15 8.62 -4.25
C ILE A 33 0.67 8.65 -3.91
N TRP A 34 0.34 8.05 -2.76
CA TRP A 34 -1.02 7.97 -2.25
C TRP A 34 -1.10 8.74 -0.95
N PHE A 35 -2.22 9.40 -0.72
CA PHE A 35 -2.39 10.33 0.39
C PHE A 35 -3.67 10.01 1.15
N ASN A 36 -3.60 10.08 2.48
CA ASN A 36 -4.77 9.96 3.34
C ASN A 36 -5.05 11.31 3.97
N PRO A 37 -6.11 12.01 3.54
CA PRO A 37 -6.42 13.33 4.10
C PRO A 37 -6.84 13.28 5.57
N GLN A 38 -7.33 12.14 6.05
CA GLN A 38 -7.75 12.02 7.45
C GLN A 38 -6.58 11.97 8.40
N THR A 39 -5.47 11.37 7.98
CA THR A 39 -4.28 11.20 8.82
C THR A 39 -3.13 12.08 8.38
N ASN A 40 -3.26 12.71 7.21
CA ASN A 40 -2.22 13.53 6.61
C ASN A 40 -0.96 12.72 6.31
N ARG A 41 -1.12 11.45 5.98
CA ARG A 41 0.00 10.57 5.69
C ARG A 41 0.08 10.28 4.20
N TYR A 42 1.32 10.08 3.74
CA TYR A 42 1.62 9.69 2.36
C TYR A 42 2.30 8.34 2.36
N THR A 43 2.10 7.58 1.29
CA THR A 43 2.87 6.37 1.05
C THR A 43 3.16 6.26 -0.43
N THR A 44 4.28 5.63 -0.77
CA THR A 44 4.69 5.44 -2.15
C THR A 44 4.51 3.98 -2.53
N ILE A 45 3.76 3.72 -3.59
CA ILE A 45 3.46 2.37 -4.04
C ILE A 45 3.98 2.20 -5.47
N PRO A 46 4.91 1.24 -5.69
CA PRO A 46 5.33 0.95 -7.06
C PRO A 46 4.24 0.18 -7.79
N ASN A 47 3.91 0.63 -8.98
CA ASN A 47 2.93 -0.04 -9.82
C ASN A 47 3.66 -0.95 -10.80
N HIS A 48 3.90 -2.19 -10.39
CA HIS A 48 4.56 -3.16 -11.27
C HIS A 48 3.75 -4.43 -11.32
N THR A 49 4.04 -5.26 -12.32
CA THR A 49 3.35 -6.54 -12.49
C THR A 49 3.88 -7.56 -11.47
N GLY A 50 3.06 -8.56 -11.19
CA GLY A 50 3.43 -9.61 -10.26
C GLY A 50 3.19 -9.23 -8.81
N ASP A 51 3.67 -10.08 -7.92
CA ASP A 51 3.47 -9.86 -6.51
C ASP A 51 4.43 -8.82 -5.98
N MET A 52 3.94 -8.01 -5.05
CA MET A 52 4.76 -7.02 -4.37
C MET A 52 5.71 -7.75 -3.42
N PRO A 53 7.02 -7.44 -3.47
CA PRO A 53 7.92 -8.02 -2.46
C PRO A 53 7.45 -7.67 -1.06
N GLU A 54 7.57 -8.63 -0.16
CA GLU A 54 7.06 -8.45 1.20
C GLU A 54 7.70 -7.25 1.90
N GLY A 55 9.01 -7.07 1.73
CA GLY A 55 9.69 -5.93 2.34
C GLY A 55 9.19 -4.60 1.82
N THR A 56 8.85 -4.56 0.52
CA THR A 56 8.28 -3.35 -0.08
C THR A 56 6.91 -3.05 0.51
N LEU A 57 6.08 -4.08 0.66
CA LEU A 57 4.75 -3.88 1.26
C LEU A 57 4.87 -3.43 2.71
N ARG A 58 5.82 -3.98 3.47
CA ARG A 58 6.04 -3.53 4.85
C ARG A 58 6.40 -2.05 4.90
N ALA A 59 7.23 -1.58 3.97
CA ALA A 59 7.61 -0.17 3.91
C ALA A 59 6.40 0.69 3.56
N ILE A 60 5.55 0.23 2.64
CA ILE A 60 4.33 0.94 2.27
C ILE A 60 3.44 1.13 3.50
N LEU A 61 3.23 0.06 4.23
CA LEU A 61 2.35 0.11 5.41
C LEU A 61 2.93 0.99 6.51
N LYS A 62 4.26 0.94 6.69
CA LYS A 62 4.91 1.79 7.68
C LYS A 62 4.73 3.26 7.35
N GLN A 63 4.95 3.64 6.08
CA GLN A 63 4.74 5.02 5.65
C GLN A 63 3.28 5.43 5.82
N ALA A 64 2.37 4.51 5.49
CA ALA A 64 0.93 4.77 5.57
C ALA A 64 0.42 4.84 7.01
N GLY A 65 1.20 4.35 7.97
CA GLY A 65 0.74 4.27 9.35
C GLY A 65 -0.30 3.19 9.56
N ILE A 66 -0.27 2.15 8.72
CA ILE A 66 -1.22 1.04 8.80
C ILE A 66 -0.56 -0.13 9.48
N ASP A 67 -1.20 -0.64 10.53
CA ASP A 67 -0.74 -1.85 11.19
C ASP A 67 -0.93 -3.05 10.26
N PRO A 68 0.11 -3.90 10.09
CA PRO A 68 -0.02 -5.07 9.22
C PRO A 68 -1.20 -5.98 9.55
N GLU A 69 -1.55 -6.14 10.80
CA GLU A 69 -2.71 -6.96 11.18
C GLU A 69 -4.00 -6.33 10.66
N GLU A 70 -4.12 -5.02 10.76
CA GLU A 70 -5.28 -4.30 10.24
C GLU A 70 -5.39 -4.46 8.73
N PHE A 71 -4.23 -4.35 8.05
CA PHE A 71 -4.19 -4.54 6.60
C PHE A 71 -4.69 -5.94 6.24
N LEU A 72 -4.18 -6.96 6.93
CA LEU A 72 -4.56 -8.34 6.66
C LEU A 72 -6.04 -8.58 6.94
N ASN A 73 -6.57 -7.96 7.98
CA ASN A 73 -7.99 -8.10 8.31
C ASN A 73 -8.90 -7.55 7.21
N ARG A 74 -8.42 -6.60 6.44
CA ARG A 74 -9.21 -6.00 5.36
C ARG A 74 -8.91 -6.61 4.00
N SER A 75 -8.07 -7.64 3.94
CA SER A 75 -7.66 -8.24 2.68
C SER A 75 -8.70 -9.21 2.12
N TYR A 76 -9.77 -9.48 2.83
CA TYR A 76 -10.82 -10.40 2.38
C TYR A 76 -11.75 -9.72 1.39
#